data_4e583ad0a4bb43dcb385606d3979464c
#
_entry.id   4e583ad0a4bb43dcb385606d3979464c
#
_cell.length_a   1.000
_cell.length_b   1.000
_cell.length_c   1.000
_cell.angle_alpha   90.00
_cell.angle_beta   90.00
_cell.angle_gamma   90.00
#
_symmetry.space_group_name_H-M   'P 1'
#
loop_
_entity.id
_entity.type
_entity.pdbx_description
1 polymer ?
#
loop_
_entity_poly.entity_id
_entity_poly.type
_entity_poly.pdbx_seq_one_letter_code
_entity_poly.pdbx_strand_id
1 'polypeptide(L)'
;EMSFATQEDVFRVGEEVLTATFEKFAPEGAAVTAAPYPVISYKDAMLQFGCDKPDLRNPLRIIDLTEFFQRCTFKPFHKKTVRAIKVHADMSKGFHEKLLKFATSIGMGGLGYLEVEEDGSYKGPIDKFIPEDMKEEMRSLAGLEVGDTIFFIADKEKRAAEYAGQLRTE
;
A
#
# COMPACT_ATOMS: atom_id res chain seq x y z
N GLU A 1 -4.72 -15.25 -31.12
CA GLU A 1 -6.18 -15.44 -31.05
C GLU A 1 -6.50 -16.92 -30.78
N MET A 2 -7.41 -17.20 -29.87
CA MET A 2 -7.78 -18.56 -29.48
C MET A 2 -9.30 -18.70 -29.52
N SER A 3 -9.80 -19.67 -30.29
CA SER A 3 -11.24 -19.97 -30.36
C SER A 3 -11.58 -21.06 -29.34
N PHE A 4 -12.78 -20.97 -28.74
CA PHE A 4 -13.28 -21.92 -27.76
C PHE A 4 -12.38 -22.11 -26.52
N ALA A 5 -11.56 -21.09 -26.18
CA ALA A 5 -10.64 -21.12 -25.05
C ALA A 5 -11.32 -20.62 -23.77
N THR A 6 -10.95 -21.21 -22.64
CA THR A 6 -11.26 -20.73 -21.31
C THR A 6 -10.21 -19.72 -20.84
N GLN A 7 -10.46 -19.06 -19.71
CA GLN A 7 -9.46 -18.18 -19.07
C GLN A 7 -8.18 -18.95 -18.73
N GLU A 8 -8.32 -20.17 -18.24
CA GLU A 8 -7.21 -21.05 -17.87
C GLU A 8 -6.35 -21.43 -19.07
N ASP A 9 -6.97 -21.63 -20.24
CA ASP A 9 -6.23 -21.90 -21.49
C ASP A 9 -5.38 -20.68 -21.89
N VAL A 10 -5.92 -19.47 -21.74
CA VAL A 10 -5.18 -18.23 -22.03
C VAL A 10 -4.04 -18.04 -21.04
N PHE A 11 -4.27 -18.29 -19.76
CA PHE A 11 -3.22 -18.20 -18.74
C PHE A 11 -2.08 -19.19 -19.01
N ARG A 12 -2.41 -20.44 -19.32
CA ARG A 12 -1.41 -21.47 -19.64
C ARG A 12 -0.50 -21.06 -20.80
N VAL A 13 -1.09 -20.60 -21.91
CA VAL A 13 -0.31 -20.14 -23.07
C VAL A 13 0.53 -18.92 -22.71
N GLY A 14 -0.04 -17.97 -21.96
CA GLY A 14 0.69 -16.78 -21.48
C GLY A 14 1.88 -17.14 -20.59
N GLU A 15 1.70 -18.06 -19.66
CA GLU A 15 2.75 -18.55 -18.76
C GLU A 15 3.87 -19.26 -19.54
N GLU A 16 3.54 -20.17 -20.45
CA GLU A 16 4.53 -20.87 -21.29
C GLU A 16 5.38 -19.90 -22.10
N VAL A 17 4.74 -18.94 -22.79
CA VAL A 17 5.44 -17.95 -23.62
C VAL A 17 6.31 -17.02 -22.78
N LEU A 18 5.78 -16.49 -21.69
CA LEU A 18 6.51 -15.55 -20.84
C LEU A 18 7.67 -16.24 -20.12
N THR A 19 7.45 -17.40 -19.54
CA THR A 19 8.52 -18.17 -18.86
C THR A 19 9.67 -18.46 -19.83
N ALA A 20 9.39 -19.05 -20.98
CA ALA A 20 10.39 -19.36 -21.99
C ALA A 20 11.14 -18.10 -22.49
N THR A 21 10.42 -16.99 -22.63
CA THR A 21 11.02 -15.71 -23.05
C THR A 21 11.96 -15.17 -21.97
N PHE A 22 11.52 -15.12 -20.73
CA PHE A 22 12.36 -14.62 -19.63
C PHE A 22 13.57 -15.53 -19.38
N GLU A 23 13.41 -16.85 -19.37
CA GLU A 23 14.53 -17.79 -19.22
C GLU A 23 15.58 -17.60 -20.30
N LYS A 24 15.16 -17.32 -21.54
CA LYS A 24 16.08 -17.12 -22.67
C LYS A 24 16.82 -15.79 -22.63
N PHE A 25 16.19 -14.73 -22.14
CA PHE A 25 16.71 -13.35 -22.25
C PHE A 25 17.06 -12.73 -20.89
N ALA A 26 16.82 -13.40 -19.77
CA ALA A 26 17.22 -12.91 -18.46
C ALA A 26 18.75 -12.74 -18.39
N PRO A 27 19.27 -11.71 -17.72
CA PRO A 27 20.69 -11.58 -17.44
C PRO A 27 21.23 -12.80 -16.69
N GLU A 28 22.49 -13.11 -16.89
CA GLU A 28 23.16 -14.20 -16.17
C GLU A 28 23.00 -14.04 -14.64
N GLY A 29 22.55 -15.10 -13.97
CA GLY A 29 22.29 -15.12 -12.54
C GLY A 29 20.95 -14.50 -12.09
N ALA A 30 20.13 -13.97 -13.01
CA ALA A 30 18.79 -13.51 -12.68
C ALA A 30 17.83 -14.68 -12.43
N ALA A 31 17.07 -14.60 -11.32
CA ALA A 31 16.01 -15.56 -11.04
C ALA A 31 14.77 -15.23 -11.89
N VAL A 32 14.25 -16.24 -12.59
CA VAL A 32 12.98 -16.15 -13.31
C VAL A 32 11.90 -16.87 -12.52
N THR A 33 10.76 -16.22 -12.35
CA THR A 33 9.61 -16.82 -11.66
C THR A 33 9.08 -17.99 -12.49
N ALA A 34 9.02 -19.17 -11.89
CA ALA A 34 8.45 -20.35 -12.54
C ALA A 34 6.91 -20.28 -12.54
N ALA A 35 6.29 -20.89 -13.56
CA ALA A 35 4.85 -21.14 -13.58
C ALA A 35 4.46 -22.22 -12.55
N PRO A 36 3.22 -22.21 -11.99
CA PRO A 36 2.17 -21.21 -12.25
C PRO A 36 2.44 -19.88 -11.58
N TYR A 37 2.12 -18.79 -12.27
CA TYR A 37 2.28 -17.45 -11.70
C TYR A 37 1.24 -17.18 -10.62
N PRO A 38 1.59 -16.35 -9.59
CA PRO A 38 0.60 -15.94 -8.60
C PRO A 38 -0.54 -15.16 -9.26
N VAL A 39 -1.77 -15.53 -8.90
CA VAL A 39 -2.99 -14.85 -9.36
C VAL A 39 -3.45 -13.88 -8.30
N ILE A 40 -3.53 -12.61 -8.65
CA ILE A 40 -4.02 -11.53 -7.79
C ILE A 40 -5.30 -10.99 -8.41
N SER A 41 -6.41 -10.99 -7.68
CA SER A 41 -7.65 -10.39 -8.17
C SER A 41 -7.48 -8.88 -8.37
N TYR A 42 -8.21 -8.29 -9.32
CA TYR A 42 -8.21 -6.84 -9.51
C TYR A 42 -8.55 -6.09 -8.20
N LYS A 43 -9.53 -6.60 -7.45
CA LYS A 43 -9.92 -6.03 -6.16
C LYS A 43 -8.75 -6.04 -5.16
N ASP A 44 -8.06 -7.16 -5.04
CA ASP A 44 -6.92 -7.29 -4.14
C ASP A 44 -5.71 -6.47 -4.62
N ALA A 45 -5.49 -6.38 -5.93
CA ALA A 45 -4.45 -5.54 -6.51
C ALA A 45 -4.67 -4.06 -6.17
N MET A 46 -5.89 -3.55 -6.34
CA MET A 46 -6.22 -2.17 -5.99
C MET A 46 -6.21 -1.93 -4.48
N LEU A 47 -6.62 -2.91 -3.67
CA LEU A 47 -6.62 -2.80 -2.21
C LEU A 47 -5.20 -2.77 -1.64
N GLN A 48 -4.36 -3.74 -2.03
CA GLN A 48 -3.05 -3.96 -1.41
C GLN A 48 -1.91 -3.17 -2.06
N PHE A 49 -2.07 -2.74 -3.31
CA PHE A 49 -0.99 -2.11 -4.09
C PHE A 49 -1.40 -0.80 -4.76
N GLY A 50 -2.70 -0.50 -4.84
CA GLY A 50 -3.22 0.71 -5.46
C GLY A 50 -3.08 0.78 -6.99
N CYS A 51 -2.74 -0.34 -7.64
CA CYS A 51 -2.65 -0.44 -9.09
C CYS A 51 -2.94 -1.87 -9.56
N ASP A 52 -3.30 -2.02 -10.83
CA ASP A 52 -3.61 -3.31 -11.47
C ASP A 52 -2.36 -4.08 -11.95
N LYS A 53 -1.17 -3.49 -11.84
CA LYS A 53 0.12 -4.07 -12.25
C LYS A 53 1.18 -3.83 -11.18
N PRO A 54 1.03 -4.45 -9.99
CA PRO A 54 1.93 -4.19 -8.87
C PRO A 54 3.33 -4.78 -9.09
N ASP A 55 4.36 -4.01 -8.76
CA ASP A 55 5.70 -4.57 -8.57
C ASP A 55 5.75 -5.30 -7.22
N LEU A 56 5.82 -6.63 -7.27
CA LEU A 56 5.82 -7.49 -6.08
C LEU A 56 7.18 -7.53 -5.36
N ARG A 57 8.24 -6.99 -5.97
CA ARG A 57 9.56 -6.84 -5.32
C ARG A 57 9.52 -5.80 -4.22
N ASN A 58 8.64 -4.81 -4.32
CA ASN A 58 8.36 -3.87 -3.24
C ASN A 58 7.48 -4.57 -2.18
N PRO A 59 8.00 -4.77 -0.94
CA PRO A 59 7.28 -5.51 0.11
C PRO A 59 6.14 -4.73 0.76
N LEU A 60 6.08 -3.40 0.55
CA LEU A 60 5.05 -2.56 1.17
C LEU A 60 3.65 -2.98 0.72
N ARG A 61 2.72 -2.97 1.65
CA ARG A 61 1.30 -3.23 1.41
C ARG A 61 0.47 -2.06 1.91
N ILE A 62 -0.59 -1.77 1.17
CA ILE A 62 -1.59 -0.79 1.58
C ILE A 62 -2.54 -1.47 2.56
N ILE A 63 -2.84 -0.79 3.65
CA ILE A 63 -3.72 -1.23 4.72
C ILE A 63 -5.02 -0.44 4.63
N ASP A 64 -6.17 -1.09 4.80
CA ASP A 64 -7.46 -0.42 4.88
C ASP A 64 -7.79 -0.07 6.34
N LEU A 65 -7.87 1.21 6.63
CA LEU A 65 -8.26 1.74 7.93
C LEU A 65 -9.56 2.56 7.87
N THR A 66 -10.35 2.36 6.82
CA THR A 66 -11.59 3.11 6.59
C THR A 66 -12.56 3.00 7.77
N GLU A 67 -12.93 1.79 8.17
CA GLU A 67 -13.86 1.57 9.27
C GLU A 67 -13.34 2.09 10.61
N PHE A 68 -12.04 1.93 10.86
CA PHE A 68 -11.38 2.46 12.05
C PHE A 68 -11.57 3.98 12.14
N PHE A 69 -11.23 4.73 11.10
CA PHE A 69 -11.32 6.19 11.11
C PHE A 69 -12.74 6.75 11.07
N GLN A 70 -13.76 5.97 10.67
CA GLN A 70 -15.16 6.42 10.82
C GLN A 70 -15.58 6.54 12.30
N ARG A 71 -14.91 5.82 13.21
CA ARG A 71 -15.17 5.83 14.66
C ARG A 71 -14.28 6.84 15.42
N CYS A 72 -13.20 7.31 14.81
CA CYS A 72 -12.29 8.30 15.40
C CYS A 72 -12.87 9.71 15.37
N THR A 73 -12.28 10.62 16.13
CA THR A 73 -12.70 12.03 16.19
C THR A 73 -12.18 12.89 15.04
N PHE A 74 -11.33 12.35 14.16
CA PHE A 74 -10.70 13.08 13.06
C PHE A 74 -11.64 13.28 11.87
N LYS A 75 -12.47 14.31 11.94
CA LYS A 75 -13.49 14.65 10.93
C LYS A 75 -12.99 14.70 9.47
N PRO A 76 -11.75 15.15 9.15
CA PRO A 76 -11.27 15.16 7.77
C PRO A 76 -11.25 13.79 7.07
N PHE A 77 -11.24 12.69 7.84
CA PHE A 77 -11.26 11.32 7.32
C PHE A 77 -12.65 10.70 7.26
N HIS A 78 -13.65 11.34 7.89
CA HIS A 78 -15.02 10.84 7.86
C HIS A 78 -15.59 10.86 6.43
N LYS A 79 -16.39 9.85 6.09
CA LYS A 79 -17.00 9.65 4.76
C LYS A 79 -15.99 9.53 3.61
N LYS A 80 -14.73 9.21 3.95
CA LYS A 80 -13.68 8.91 2.99
C LYS A 80 -13.16 7.50 3.19
N THR A 81 -12.64 6.91 2.14
CA THR A 81 -11.81 5.73 2.23
C THR A 81 -10.45 6.14 2.79
N VAL A 82 -10.00 5.45 3.82
CA VAL A 82 -8.70 5.70 4.45
C VAL A 82 -7.78 4.50 4.18
N ARG A 83 -6.72 4.75 3.46
CA ARG A 83 -5.63 3.80 3.20
C ARG A 83 -4.41 4.22 4.00
N ALA A 84 -3.60 3.24 4.37
CA ALA A 84 -2.35 3.52 5.08
C ALA A 84 -1.19 2.69 4.51
N ILE A 85 0.01 3.22 4.67
CA ILE A 85 1.26 2.52 4.34
C ILE A 85 2.16 2.60 5.56
N LYS A 86 2.61 1.45 6.02
CA LYS A 86 3.54 1.30 7.13
C LYS A 86 4.95 1.09 6.59
N VAL A 87 5.91 1.77 7.20
CA VAL A 87 7.34 1.64 6.90
C VAL A 87 8.10 1.50 8.22
N HIS A 88 9.00 0.54 8.29
CA HIS A 88 9.93 0.40 9.41
C HIS A 88 11.24 1.09 9.06
N ALA A 89 11.35 2.37 9.40
CA ALA A 89 12.55 3.16 9.19
C ALA A 89 12.53 4.42 10.04
N ASP A 90 13.70 4.86 10.47
CA ASP A 90 13.88 6.17 11.10
C ASP A 90 13.72 7.27 10.04
N MET A 91 12.60 7.94 10.11
CA MET A 91 12.21 8.97 9.14
C MET A 91 12.67 10.34 9.59
N SER A 92 13.64 10.91 8.87
CA SER A 92 14.06 12.29 9.13
C SER A 92 12.94 13.28 8.80
N LYS A 93 12.95 14.43 9.50
CA LYS A 93 12.01 15.54 9.21
C LYS A 93 12.04 15.96 7.74
N GLY A 94 13.23 15.98 7.12
CA GLY A 94 13.38 16.30 5.70
C GLY A 94 12.71 15.27 4.78
N PHE A 95 12.67 14.00 5.18
CA PHE A 95 11.95 12.98 4.44
C PHE A 95 10.43 13.20 4.48
N HIS A 96 9.87 13.48 5.67
CA HIS A 96 8.43 13.83 5.79
C HIS A 96 8.05 15.02 4.91
N GLU A 97 8.89 16.07 4.88
CA GLU A 97 8.65 17.23 4.02
C GLU A 97 8.70 16.88 2.52
N LYS A 98 9.66 16.05 2.11
CA LYS A 98 9.76 15.55 0.73
C LYS A 98 8.51 14.75 0.34
N LEU A 99 8.09 13.84 1.20
CA LEU A 99 6.92 12.99 0.95
C LEU A 99 5.62 13.80 0.92
N LEU A 100 5.48 14.81 1.78
CA LEU A 100 4.35 15.73 1.74
C LEU A 100 4.31 16.57 0.45
N LYS A 101 5.48 17.03 -0.03
CA LYS A 101 5.57 17.73 -1.34
C LYS A 101 5.17 16.81 -2.48
N PHE A 102 5.63 15.57 -2.48
CA PHE A 102 5.22 14.57 -3.47
C PHE A 102 3.70 14.34 -3.41
N ALA A 103 3.14 14.06 -2.23
CA ALA A 103 1.70 13.87 -2.04
C ALA A 103 0.89 15.06 -2.60
N THR A 104 1.34 16.29 -2.32
CA THR A 104 0.69 17.50 -2.86
C THR A 104 0.81 17.58 -4.38
N SER A 105 1.96 17.21 -4.95
CA SER A 105 2.19 17.25 -6.41
C SER A 105 1.30 16.30 -7.19
N ILE A 106 0.89 15.18 -6.59
CA ILE A 106 -0.05 14.22 -7.18
C ILE A 106 -1.52 14.56 -6.90
N GLY A 107 -1.80 15.66 -6.21
CA GLY A 107 -3.14 16.21 -5.98
C GLY A 107 -3.78 15.82 -4.64
N MET A 108 -3.02 15.28 -3.68
CA MET A 108 -3.51 15.05 -2.33
C MET A 108 -3.66 16.38 -1.57
N GLY A 109 -4.71 16.51 -0.75
CA GLY A 109 -4.91 17.67 0.11
C GLY A 109 -4.01 17.73 1.34
N GLY A 110 -3.24 16.66 1.60
CA GLY A 110 -2.32 16.52 2.72
C GLY A 110 -1.94 15.07 2.92
N LEU A 111 -0.93 14.84 3.77
CA LEU A 111 -0.47 13.52 4.17
C LEU A 111 -0.35 13.48 5.69
N GLY A 112 -1.23 12.72 6.34
CA GLY A 112 -1.14 12.45 7.77
C GLY A 112 -0.14 11.36 8.05
N TYR A 113 0.49 11.40 9.22
CA TYR A 113 1.38 10.31 9.66
C TYR A 113 1.39 10.15 11.18
N LEU A 114 1.89 9.01 11.63
CA LEU A 114 2.24 8.71 13.00
C LEU A 114 3.55 7.93 13.03
N GLU A 115 4.37 8.21 14.03
CA GLU A 115 5.56 7.45 14.42
C GLU A 115 5.26 6.67 15.69
N VAL A 116 5.75 5.46 15.81
CA VAL A 116 5.67 4.64 17.03
C VAL A 116 7.00 4.80 17.77
N GLU A 117 6.96 5.53 18.88
CA GLU A 117 8.12 5.82 19.71
C GLU A 117 8.61 4.57 20.50
N GLU A 118 9.80 4.63 21.08
CA GLU A 118 10.41 3.52 21.84
C GLU A 118 9.56 3.04 23.02
N ASP A 119 8.80 3.93 23.65
CA ASP A 119 7.89 3.60 24.75
C ASP A 119 6.53 3.06 24.25
N GLY A 120 6.37 2.90 22.94
CA GLY A 120 5.14 2.44 22.30
C GLY A 120 4.07 3.52 22.15
N SER A 121 4.32 4.76 22.54
CA SER A 121 3.42 5.88 22.29
C SER A 121 3.44 6.31 20.82
N TYR A 122 2.42 7.05 20.40
CA TYR A 122 2.35 7.61 19.06
C TYR A 122 2.77 9.07 19.06
N LYS A 123 3.52 9.46 18.04
CA LYS A 123 3.89 10.84 17.78
C LYS A 123 3.53 11.23 16.36
N GLY A 124 2.87 12.36 16.21
CA GLY A 124 2.49 12.89 14.89
C GLY A 124 1.19 13.68 14.93
N PRO A 125 0.82 14.29 13.79
CA PRO A 125 -0.33 15.19 13.72
C PRO A 125 -1.69 14.50 13.94
N ILE A 126 -1.75 13.18 13.76
CA ILE A 126 -3.00 12.41 13.85
C ILE A 126 -3.24 11.85 15.27
N ASP A 127 -2.19 11.68 16.10
CA ASP A 127 -2.27 11.04 17.41
C ASP A 127 -3.41 11.58 18.30
N LYS A 128 -3.49 12.90 18.44
CA LYS A 128 -4.51 13.56 19.26
C LYS A 128 -5.97 13.29 18.86
N PHE A 129 -6.20 12.70 17.69
CA PHE A 129 -7.54 12.38 17.18
C PHE A 129 -7.89 10.91 17.30
N ILE A 130 -6.94 10.08 17.76
CA ILE A 130 -7.17 8.67 18.03
C ILE A 130 -7.42 8.53 19.53
N PRO A 131 -8.63 8.12 19.94
CA PRO A 131 -8.93 7.85 21.34
C PRO A 131 -7.97 6.81 21.92
N GLU A 132 -7.61 6.97 23.20
CA GLU A 132 -6.62 6.12 23.86
C GLU A 132 -7.03 4.63 23.84
N ASP A 133 -8.32 4.37 24.03
CA ASP A 133 -8.91 3.02 23.97
C ASP A 133 -8.92 2.40 22.56
N MET A 134 -8.67 3.19 21.51
CA MET A 134 -8.58 2.72 20.12
C MET A 134 -7.13 2.53 19.64
N LYS A 135 -6.13 2.96 20.39
CA LYS A 135 -4.72 2.90 19.94
C LYS A 135 -4.23 1.46 19.76
N GLU A 136 -4.62 0.56 20.66
CA GLU A 136 -4.24 -0.85 20.56
C GLU A 136 -4.94 -1.54 19.36
N GLU A 137 -6.18 -1.19 19.08
CA GLU A 137 -6.87 -1.67 17.88
C GLU A 137 -6.14 -1.23 16.61
N MET A 138 -5.72 0.03 16.52
CA MET A 138 -4.96 0.52 15.36
C MET A 138 -3.62 -0.20 15.23
N ARG A 139 -2.92 -0.42 16.36
CA ARG A 139 -1.67 -1.18 16.40
C ARG A 139 -1.86 -2.58 15.80
N SER A 140 -2.91 -3.28 16.24
CA SER A 140 -3.24 -4.62 15.75
C SER A 140 -3.62 -4.63 14.27
N LEU A 141 -4.50 -3.71 13.83
CA LEU A 141 -4.97 -3.64 12.44
C LEU A 141 -3.84 -3.32 11.46
N ALA A 142 -2.95 -2.42 11.83
CA ALA A 142 -1.83 -2.00 10.97
C ALA A 142 -0.54 -2.80 11.22
N GLY A 143 -0.52 -3.69 12.22
CA GLY A 143 0.66 -4.46 12.59
C GLY A 143 1.82 -3.56 13.01
N LEU A 144 1.55 -2.49 13.80
CA LEU A 144 2.55 -1.50 14.15
C LEU A 144 3.49 -2.01 15.24
N GLU A 145 4.77 -1.79 15.01
CA GLU A 145 5.87 -2.06 15.95
C GLU A 145 6.60 -0.76 16.32
N VAL A 146 7.38 -0.80 17.38
CA VAL A 146 8.26 0.32 17.76
C VAL A 146 9.23 0.64 16.62
N GLY A 147 9.36 1.92 16.27
CA GLY A 147 10.16 2.39 15.14
C GLY A 147 9.43 2.40 13.79
N ASP A 148 8.16 2.00 13.77
CA ASP A 148 7.34 2.13 12.55
C ASP A 148 6.84 3.57 12.37
N THR A 149 6.79 3.99 11.11
CA THR A 149 6.04 5.17 10.67
C THR A 149 4.89 4.71 9.78
N ILE A 150 3.68 5.20 10.05
CA ILE A 150 2.50 4.95 9.23
C ILE A 150 1.98 6.24 8.61
N PHE A 151 1.75 6.22 7.30
CA PHE A 151 1.21 7.33 6.52
C PHE A 151 -0.24 7.07 6.15
N PHE A 152 -1.10 8.12 6.21
CA PHE A 152 -2.54 8.01 5.97
C PHE A 152 -2.95 8.78 4.72
N ILE A 153 -3.69 8.12 3.86
CA ILE A 153 -4.24 8.63 2.60
C ILE A 153 -5.76 8.58 2.69
N ALA A 154 -6.44 9.71 2.57
CA ALA A 154 -7.90 9.78 2.71
C ALA A 154 -8.55 10.54 1.55
N ASP A 155 -9.30 9.84 0.72
CA ASP A 155 -10.07 10.40 -0.40
C ASP A 155 -11.25 9.48 -0.75
N LYS A 156 -11.91 9.71 -1.89
CA LYS A 156 -12.83 8.75 -2.49
C LYS A 156 -12.08 7.47 -2.83
N GLU A 157 -12.74 6.33 -2.76
CA GLU A 157 -12.13 4.99 -2.86
C GLU A 157 -11.10 4.86 -4.01
N LYS A 158 -11.50 5.19 -5.24
CA LYS A 158 -10.60 5.11 -6.41
C LYS A 158 -9.36 5.98 -6.23
N ARG A 159 -9.54 7.25 -5.81
CA ARG A 159 -8.42 8.17 -5.59
C ARG A 159 -7.52 7.74 -4.43
N ALA A 160 -8.10 7.26 -3.34
CA ALA A 160 -7.33 6.76 -2.21
C ALA A 160 -6.43 5.59 -2.62
N ALA A 161 -6.94 4.66 -3.45
CA ALA A 161 -6.14 3.57 -4.00
C ALA A 161 -5.01 4.08 -4.91
N GLU A 162 -5.33 4.96 -5.88
CA GLU A 162 -4.35 5.53 -6.82
C GLU A 162 -3.24 6.31 -6.08
N TYR A 163 -3.59 7.14 -5.11
CA TYR A 163 -2.62 7.91 -4.32
C TYR A 163 -1.74 7.01 -3.45
N ALA A 164 -2.35 6.00 -2.80
CA ALA A 164 -1.60 5.04 -2.01
C ALA A 164 -0.65 4.21 -2.88
N GLY A 165 -1.06 3.82 -4.09
CA GLY A 165 -0.21 3.13 -5.05
C GLY A 165 1.00 3.97 -5.48
N GLN A 166 0.80 5.27 -5.77
CA GLN A 166 1.88 6.19 -6.11
C GLN A 166 2.82 6.43 -4.93
N LEU A 167 2.27 6.64 -3.73
CA LEU A 167 3.05 6.84 -2.52
C LEU A 167 3.89 5.61 -2.15
N ARG A 168 3.36 4.41 -2.42
CA ARG A 168 4.05 3.14 -2.19
C ARG A 168 5.33 3.00 -3.01
N THR A 169 5.41 3.67 -4.14
CA THR A 169 6.53 3.56 -5.09
C THR A 169 7.55 4.69 -4.98
N GLU A 170 7.25 5.77 -4.24
CA GLU A 170 8.16 6.88 -3.96
C GLU A 170 9.12 6.54 -2.81
#